data_77db327af7c256c1d9e805337484200c
#
_entry.id   77db327af7c256c1d9e805337484200c
#
_cell.length_a   1.000
_cell.length_b   1.000
_cell.length_c   1.000
_cell.angle_alpha   90.00
_cell.angle_beta   90.00
_cell.angle_gamma   90.00
#
_symmetry.space_group_name_H-M   'P 1'
#
loop_
_entity.id
_entity.type
_entity.pdbx_description
1 polymer ?
#
loop_
_entity_poly.entity_id
_entity_poly.type
_entity_poly.pdbx_seq_one_letter_code
_entity_poly.pdbx_strand_id
1 'polypeptide(L)'
;MISAELIELATQFLKDRTKQTIYLDKEILAYRWSGGRHGSLLPIDVNLSLTLDDLHGIDGQKAQLIQNTRQFLQGLPANHVLMTGSRGAGKSSLIRGLLAKFYSQGLRVIEVARDDLYHLDKIRQVVKNTNNNCHYIVFCDDLAFNVEDENYRTLKSILDGALDSEQERLL
;
A
#
# COMPACT_ATOMS: atom_id res chain seq x y z
N MET A 1 37.42 28.13 13.12
CA MET A 1 36.83 28.39 11.81
C MET A 1 36.51 27.06 11.16
N ILE A 2 35.24 26.77 10.88
CA ILE A 2 34.84 25.57 10.15
C ILE A 2 35.18 25.85 8.68
N SER A 3 35.88 24.92 8.01
CA SER A 3 36.29 25.12 6.62
C SER A 3 35.06 25.11 5.69
N ALA A 4 35.11 25.87 4.60
CA ALA A 4 34.04 25.91 3.60
C ALA A 4 33.77 24.48 3.03
N GLU A 5 34.81 23.68 2.83
CA GLU A 5 34.71 22.28 2.42
C GLU A 5 33.86 21.42 3.40
N LEU A 6 34.01 21.64 4.69
CA LEU A 6 33.25 20.88 5.72
C LEU A 6 31.77 21.27 5.70
N ILE A 7 31.46 22.54 5.42
CA ILE A 7 30.09 23.03 5.26
C ILE A 7 29.47 22.45 3.98
N GLU A 8 30.24 22.40 2.90
CA GLU A 8 29.78 21.86 1.62
C GLU A 8 29.54 20.35 1.70
N LEU A 9 30.46 19.61 2.33
CA LEU A 9 30.32 18.16 2.58
C LEU A 9 29.12 17.86 3.49
N ALA A 10 28.93 18.62 4.56
CA ALA A 10 27.79 18.50 5.44
C ALA A 10 26.48 18.85 4.74
N THR A 11 26.48 19.87 3.87
CA THR A 11 25.31 20.26 3.07
C THR A 11 24.97 19.20 2.04
N GLN A 12 25.97 18.60 1.40
CA GLN A 12 25.81 17.50 0.45
C GLN A 12 25.28 16.25 1.17
N PHE A 13 25.85 15.89 2.31
CA PHE A 13 25.41 14.77 3.13
C PHE A 13 23.99 14.93 3.66
N LEU A 14 23.60 16.18 4.02
CA LEU A 14 22.23 16.50 4.42
C LEU A 14 21.27 16.46 3.23
N LYS A 15 21.68 16.94 2.04
CA LYS A 15 20.89 16.84 0.81
C LYS A 15 20.69 15.40 0.38
N ASP A 16 21.68 14.54 0.48
CA ASP A 16 21.58 13.12 0.16
C ASP A 16 20.68 12.38 1.16
N ARG A 17 20.68 12.77 2.43
CA ARG A 17 19.74 12.23 3.43
C ARG A 17 18.31 12.75 3.31
N THR A 18 18.11 13.95 2.77
CA THR A 18 16.77 14.52 2.55
C THR A 18 16.12 14.05 1.25
N LYS A 19 16.91 13.50 0.32
CA LYS A 19 16.45 12.82 -0.90
C LYS A 19 16.57 11.31 -0.78
N GLN A 20 16.02 10.73 0.28
CA GLN A 20 15.75 9.30 0.24
C GLN A 20 14.56 9.11 -0.71
N THR A 21 14.88 9.06 -2.01
CA THR A 21 13.91 8.71 -3.04
C THR A 21 13.48 7.28 -2.74
N ILE A 22 12.25 7.10 -2.31
CA ILE A 22 11.69 5.78 -2.04
C ILE A 22 11.44 5.16 -3.41
N TYR A 23 12.14 4.08 -3.72
CA TYR A 23 11.93 3.31 -4.95
C TYR A 23 11.15 2.04 -4.65
N LEU A 24 10.17 1.75 -5.49
CA LEU A 24 9.45 0.49 -5.49
C LEU A 24 10.05 -0.40 -6.58
N ASP A 25 10.76 -1.43 -6.14
CA ASP A 25 11.30 -2.45 -7.03
C ASP A 25 10.18 -3.39 -7.49
N LYS A 26 10.11 -3.65 -8.79
CA LYS A 26 9.11 -4.56 -9.37
C LYS A 26 9.27 -6.01 -8.93
N GLU A 27 10.45 -6.41 -8.50
CA GLU A 27 10.72 -7.77 -8.02
C GLU A 27 10.23 -7.98 -6.57
N ILE A 28 10.06 -6.91 -5.81
CA ILE A 28 9.54 -6.98 -4.45
C ILE A 28 8.01 -7.06 -4.48
N LEU A 29 7.46 -8.12 -3.89
CA LEU A 29 6.02 -8.41 -3.93
C LEU A 29 5.22 -7.60 -2.92
N ALA A 30 5.81 -7.31 -1.77
CA ALA A 30 5.15 -6.54 -0.74
C ALA A 30 6.11 -5.64 0.01
N TYR A 31 5.54 -4.56 0.53
CA TYR A 31 6.23 -3.58 1.36
C TYR A 31 5.42 -3.30 2.62
N ARG A 32 6.11 -2.89 3.68
CA ARG A 32 5.49 -2.27 4.85
C ARG A 32 5.87 -0.81 4.89
N TRP A 33 4.87 0.05 5.04
CA TRP A 33 5.11 1.44 5.32
C TRP A 33 5.60 1.59 6.76
N SER A 34 6.72 2.24 6.94
CA SER A 34 7.23 2.66 8.23
C SER A 34 7.10 4.17 8.32
N GLY A 35 6.22 4.64 9.17
CA GLY A 35 5.96 6.05 9.39
C GLY A 35 7.18 6.83 9.90
N GLY A 36 6.95 7.89 10.64
CA GLY A 36 7.98 8.79 11.14
C GLY A 36 8.22 9.99 10.22
N ARG A 37 9.24 10.78 10.55
CA ARG A 37 9.46 12.11 9.94
C ARG A 37 9.57 12.08 8.41
N HIS A 38 10.14 11.03 7.84
CA HIS A 38 10.36 10.90 6.39
C HIS A 38 9.53 9.79 5.74
N GLY A 39 9.06 8.82 6.50
CA GLY A 39 8.43 7.59 6.01
C GLY A 39 9.36 6.77 5.12
N SER A 40 9.16 5.47 5.06
CA SER A 40 9.91 4.57 4.18
C SER A 40 9.08 3.35 3.83
N LEU A 41 9.40 2.70 2.72
CA LEU A 41 8.83 1.41 2.32
C LEU A 41 9.89 0.34 2.55
N LEU A 42 9.61 -0.58 3.48
CA LEU A 42 10.48 -1.69 3.82
C LEU A 42 9.99 -2.95 3.10
N PRO A 43 10.83 -3.64 2.32
CA PRO A 43 10.46 -4.91 1.71
C PRO A 43 10.03 -5.92 2.77
N ILE A 44 8.99 -6.70 2.46
CA ILE A 44 8.55 -7.83 3.27
C ILE A 44 8.59 -9.10 2.45
N ASP A 45 9.15 -10.15 3.02
CA ASP A 45 9.07 -11.48 2.43
C ASP A 45 7.65 -12.03 2.54
N VAL A 46 7.11 -12.46 1.41
CA VAL A 46 5.77 -13.03 1.35
C VAL A 46 5.83 -14.47 0.92
N ASN A 47 5.31 -15.34 1.76
CA ASN A 47 5.10 -16.74 1.38
C ASN A 47 3.83 -16.84 0.50
N LEU A 48 4.02 -17.22 -0.76
CA LEU A 48 2.95 -17.40 -1.75
C LEU A 48 2.33 -18.82 -1.74
N SER A 49 2.70 -19.68 -0.80
CA SER A 49 2.15 -21.05 -0.72
C SER A 49 0.65 -21.08 -0.41
N LEU A 50 0.14 -20.03 0.28
CA LEU A 50 -1.27 -19.89 0.55
C LEU A 50 -1.98 -19.32 -0.69
N THR A 51 -2.96 -20.05 -1.18
CA THR A 51 -3.78 -19.68 -2.33
C THR A 51 -5.21 -19.34 -1.93
N LEU A 52 -5.99 -18.75 -2.82
CA LEU A 52 -7.41 -18.48 -2.58
C LEU A 52 -8.24 -19.79 -2.44
N ASP A 53 -7.75 -20.89 -3.00
CA ASP A 53 -8.44 -22.18 -2.95
C ASP A 53 -8.35 -22.83 -1.56
N ASP A 54 -7.34 -22.43 -0.76
CA ASP A 54 -7.19 -22.87 0.63
C ASP A 54 -8.19 -22.20 1.60
N LEU A 55 -8.90 -21.17 1.12
CA LEU A 55 -9.86 -20.42 1.92
C LEU A 55 -11.28 -20.91 1.65
N HIS A 56 -11.90 -21.58 2.61
CA HIS A 56 -13.21 -22.18 2.46
C HIS A 56 -14.33 -21.36 3.11
N GLY A 57 -15.55 -21.52 2.60
CA GLY A 57 -16.75 -20.88 3.17
C GLY A 57 -16.92 -19.39 2.87
N ILE A 58 -16.11 -18.82 1.98
CA ILE A 58 -16.13 -17.40 1.59
C ILE A 58 -16.07 -17.22 0.06
N ASP A 59 -16.69 -18.11 -0.68
CA ASP A 59 -16.57 -18.15 -2.14
C ASP A 59 -17.16 -16.90 -2.81
N GLY A 60 -18.26 -16.37 -2.28
CA GLY A 60 -18.84 -15.10 -2.76
C GLY A 60 -17.90 -13.92 -2.57
N GLN A 61 -17.29 -13.79 -1.40
CA GLN A 61 -16.33 -12.73 -1.08
C GLN A 61 -15.06 -12.87 -1.94
N LYS A 62 -14.55 -14.09 -2.11
CA LYS A 62 -13.43 -14.35 -3.02
C LYS A 62 -13.75 -13.91 -4.45
N ALA A 63 -14.91 -14.26 -4.98
CA ALA A 63 -15.31 -13.90 -6.34
C ALA A 63 -15.35 -12.38 -6.54
N GLN A 64 -15.94 -11.64 -5.59
CA GLN A 64 -16.01 -10.18 -5.62
C GLN A 64 -14.62 -9.54 -5.58
N LEU A 65 -13.75 -10.00 -4.69
CA LEU A 65 -12.38 -9.49 -4.56
C LEU A 65 -11.54 -9.78 -5.81
N ILE A 66 -11.65 -10.98 -6.37
CA ILE A 66 -10.98 -11.37 -7.61
C ILE A 66 -11.43 -10.47 -8.76
N GLN A 67 -12.73 -10.24 -8.90
CA GLN A 67 -13.28 -9.38 -9.94
C GLN A 67 -12.78 -7.93 -9.79
N ASN A 68 -12.88 -7.36 -8.60
CA ASN A 68 -12.43 -6.00 -8.31
C ASN A 68 -10.92 -5.83 -8.56
N THR A 69 -10.10 -6.80 -8.11
CA THR A 69 -8.65 -6.79 -8.36
C THR A 69 -8.32 -6.91 -9.85
N ARG A 70 -9.07 -7.73 -10.61
CA ARG A 70 -8.90 -7.85 -12.06
C ARG A 70 -9.22 -6.54 -12.78
N GLN A 71 -10.31 -5.87 -12.41
CA GLN A 71 -10.67 -4.55 -12.95
C GLN A 71 -9.56 -3.54 -12.67
N PHE A 72 -9.06 -3.49 -11.44
CA PHE A 72 -7.95 -2.63 -11.04
C PHE A 72 -6.69 -2.85 -11.89
N LEU A 73 -6.27 -4.11 -12.08
CA LEU A 73 -5.10 -4.45 -12.89
C LEU A 73 -5.26 -4.11 -14.36
N GLN A 74 -6.49 -4.01 -14.85
CA GLN A 74 -6.82 -3.62 -16.23
C GLN A 74 -6.99 -2.10 -16.39
N GLY A 75 -6.79 -1.31 -15.35
CA GLY A 75 -7.02 0.14 -15.36
C GLY A 75 -8.51 0.50 -15.48
N LEU A 76 -9.41 -0.42 -15.14
CA LEU A 76 -10.85 -0.19 -15.08
C LEU A 76 -11.23 0.31 -13.68
N PRO A 77 -12.39 0.98 -13.54
CA PRO A 77 -12.87 1.40 -12.23
C PRO A 77 -12.91 0.24 -11.23
N ALA A 78 -12.28 0.42 -10.10
CA ALA A 78 -12.25 -0.53 -8.98
C ALA A 78 -12.59 0.18 -7.69
N ASN A 79 -13.18 -0.54 -6.74
CA ASN A 79 -13.65 0.03 -5.48
C ASN A 79 -12.69 -0.28 -4.33
N HIS A 80 -12.57 0.64 -3.39
CA HIS A 80 -12.00 0.34 -2.09
C HIS A 80 -12.84 -0.74 -1.38
N VAL A 81 -12.19 -1.58 -0.61
CA VAL A 81 -12.82 -2.76 0.00
C VAL A 81 -12.69 -2.71 1.51
N LEU A 82 -13.80 -2.78 2.21
CA LEU A 82 -13.83 -2.97 3.65
C LEU A 82 -14.16 -4.43 3.97
N MET A 83 -13.23 -5.13 4.58
CA MET A 83 -13.41 -6.51 5.05
C MET A 83 -13.78 -6.53 6.52
N THR A 84 -14.99 -6.97 6.84
CA THR A 84 -15.47 -7.14 8.21
C THR A 84 -15.46 -8.62 8.61
N GLY A 85 -15.29 -8.89 9.89
CA GLY A 85 -15.31 -10.26 10.43
C GLY A 85 -14.43 -10.39 11.67
N SER A 86 -14.63 -11.47 12.43
CA SER A 86 -13.87 -11.75 13.64
C SER A 86 -12.37 -11.89 13.36
N ARG A 87 -11.56 -11.78 14.41
CA ARG A 87 -10.13 -12.09 14.32
C ARG A 87 -9.96 -13.56 13.89
N GLY A 88 -9.02 -13.82 13.00
CA GLY A 88 -8.81 -15.18 12.45
C GLY A 88 -9.77 -15.56 11.31
N ALA A 89 -10.71 -14.72 10.89
CA ALA A 89 -11.64 -15.01 9.78
C ALA A 89 -11.01 -15.02 8.38
N GLY A 90 -9.68 -14.99 8.26
CA GLY A 90 -8.96 -15.11 6.98
C GLY A 90 -8.82 -13.82 6.19
N LYS A 91 -9.11 -12.62 6.75
CA LYS A 91 -9.00 -11.33 6.02
C LYS A 91 -7.61 -11.11 5.41
N SER A 92 -6.56 -11.21 6.22
CA SER A 92 -5.17 -11.04 5.75
C SER A 92 -4.74 -12.20 4.83
N SER A 93 -5.32 -13.39 5.01
CA SER A 93 -5.11 -14.53 4.13
C SER A 93 -5.70 -14.31 2.73
N LEU A 94 -6.84 -13.61 2.63
CA LEU A 94 -7.42 -13.20 1.35
C LEU A 94 -6.47 -12.29 0.56
N ILE A 95 -5.84 -11.32 1.22
CA ILE A 95 -4.86 -10.43 0.55
C ILE A 95 -3.64 -11.21 0.06
N ARG A 96 -3.13 -12.16 0.87
CA ARG A 96 -2.03 -13.04 0.46
C ARG A 96 -2.41 -13.92 -0.73
N GLY A 97 -3.61 -14.50 -0.71
CA GLY A 97 -4.12 -15.30 -1.81
C GLY A 97 -4.34 -14.49 -3.10
N LEU A 98 -4.80 -13.23 -2.99
CA LEU A 98 -4.87 -12.32 -4.14
C LEU A 98 -3.48 -12.03 -4.70
N LEU A 99 -2.51 -11.73 -3.84
CA LEU A 99 -1.13 -11.51 -4.26
C LEU A 99 -0.57 -12.75 -4.95
N ALA A 100 -0.74 -13.95 -4.38
CA ALA A 100 -0.31 -15.21 -4.98
C ALA A 100 -0.95 -15.45 -6.37
N LYS A 101 -2.20 -15.01 -6.56
CA LYS A 101 -2.93 -15.16 -7.83
C LYS A 101 -2.48 -14.17 -8.90
N PHE A 102 -2.16 -12.93 -8.52
CA PHE A 102 -2.02 -11.82 -9.46
C PHE A 102 -0.61 -11.17 -9.49
N TYR A 103 0.36 -11.64 -8.70
CA TYR A 103 1.71 -11.04 -8.69
C TYR A 103 2.39 -11.06 -10.07
N SER A 104 2.16 -12.13 -10.85
CA SER A 104 2.68 -12.25 -12.21
C SER A 104 2.04 -11.28 -13.20
N GLN A 105 0.86 -10.73 -12.85
CA GLN A 105 0.16 -9.69 -13.60
C GLN A 105 0.49 -8.28 -13.09
N GLY A 106 1.49 -8.16 -12.23
CA GLY A 106 1.96 -6.88 -11.71
C GLY A 106 1.34 -6.43 -10.40
N LEU A 107 0.54 -7.26 -9.71
CA LEU A 107 0.02 -6.91 -8.39
C LEU A 107 1.13 -6.86 -7.35
N ARG A 108 1.09 -5.84 -6.50
CA ARG A 108 1.95 -5.66 -5.32
C ARG A 108 1.09 -5.21 -4.14
N VAL A 109 1.62 -5.37 -2.93
CA VAL A 109 0.91 -4.96 -1.71
C VAL A 109 1.77 -4.01 -0.89
N ILE A 110 1.15 -2.98 -0.34
CA ILE A 110 1.76 -2.09 0.66
C ILE A 110 0.95 -2.22 1.95
N GLU A 111 1.54 -2.81 2.97
CA GLU A 111 0.95 -2.88 4.31
C GLU A 111 1.17 -1.55 5.03
N VAL A 112 0.10 -0.99 5.58
CA VAL A 112 0.12 0.29 6.30
C VAL A 112 -0.52 0.07 7.67
N ALA A 113 0.16 0.50 8.74
CA ALA A 113 -0.44 0.50 10.07
C ALA A 113 -1.56 1.55 10.15
N ARG A 114 -2.58 1.30 10.97
CA ARG A 114 -3.70 2.22 11.17
C ARG A 114 -3.25 3.64 11.48
N ASP A 115 -2.26 3.77 12.36
CA ASP A 115 -1.77 5.07 12.82
C ASP A 115 -0.93 5.80 11.75
N ASP A 116 -0.59 5.13 10.65
CA ASP A 116 0.15 5.69 9.50
C ASP A 116 -0.76 6.01 8.30
N LEU A 117 -2.08 5.83 8.40
CA LEU A 117 -3.02 6.09 7.30
C LEU A 117 -3.00 7.56 6.81
N TYR A 118 -2.61 8.51 7.65
CA TYR A 118 -2.43 9.91 7.25
C TYR A 118 -1.28 10.11 6.24
N HIS A 119 -0.47 9.08 6.00
CA HIS A 119 0.57 9.10 4.98
C HIS A 119 0.12 8.56 3.60
N LEU A 120 -1.15 8.20 3.41
CA LEU A 120 -1.62 7.62 2.14
C LEU A 120 -1.32 8.51 0.93
N ASP A 121 -1.43 9.83 1.05
CA ASP A 121 -1.07 10.74 -0.05
C ASP A 121 0.41 10.66 -0.41
N LYS A 122 1.28 10.48 0.57
CA LYS A 122 2.69 10.29 0.35
C LYS A 122 2.99 8.96 -0.34
N ILE A 123 2.33 7.88 0.08
CA ILE A 123 2.43 6.56 -0.56
C ILE A 123 1.96 6.66 -2.01
N ARG A 124 0.82 7.33 -2.26
CA ARG A 124 0.29 7.60 -3.59
C ARG A 124 1.31 8.31 -4.49
N GLN A 125 1.95 9.35 -3.96
CA GLN A 125 3.01 10.06 -4.70
C GLN A 125 4.21 9.17 -5.02
N VAL A 126 4.64 8.30 -4.09
CA VAL A 126 5.71 7.34 -4.32
C VAL A 126 5.35 6.37 -5.45
N VAL A 127 4.14 5.81 -5.44
CA VAL A 127 3.65 4.91 -6.49
C VAL A 127 3.56 5.65 -7.84
N LYS A 128 3.02 6.88 -7.84
CA LYS A 128 2.92 7.71 -9.06
C LYS A 128 4.29 8.00 -9.68
N ASN A 129 5.29 8.28 -8.85
CA ASN A 129 6.65 8.60 -9.29
C ASN A 129 7.50 7.37 -9.63
N THR A 130 7.00 6.17 -9.33
CA THR A 130 7.72 4.94 -9.64
C THR A 130 7.48 4.53 -11.09
N ASN A 131 8.58 4.39 -11.85
CA ASN A 131 8.51 3.99 -13.26
C ASN A 131 8.55 2.46 -13.39
N ASN A 132 7.47 1.80 -12.99
CA ASN A 132 7.23 0.38 -13.23
C ASN A 132 5.75 0.16 -13.60
N ASN A 133 5.43 -0.98 -14.19
CA ASN A 133 4.05 -1.32 -14.61
C ASN A 133 3.29 -2.08 -13.51
N CYS A 134 3.69 -1.94 -12.25
CA CYS A 134 3.01 -2.60 -11.13
C CYS A 134 1.83 -1.77 -10.63
N HIS A 135 0.83 -2.49 -10.09
CA HIS A 135 -0.32 -1.96 -9.40
C HIS A 135 -0.22 -2.31 -7.92
N TYR A 136 -0.57 -1.41 -7.05
CA TYR A 136 -0.37 -1.55 -5.61
C TYR A 136 -1.69 -1.52 -4.88
N ILE A 137 -1.97 -2.55 -4.06
CA ILE A 137 -3.05 -2.53 -3.09
C ILE A 137 -2.46 -2.07 -1.75
N VAL A 138 -3.03 -1.01 -1.17
CA VAL A 138 -2.75 -0.65 0.23
C VAL A 138 -3.63 -1.51 1.13
N PHE A 139 -3.00 -2.26 2.00
CA PHE A 139 -3.66 -3.09 2.97
C PHE A 139 -3.44 -2.56 4.38
N CYS A 140 -4.51 -2.29 5.09
CA CYS A 140 -4.48 -1.93 6.50
C CYS A 140 -5.27 -2.98 7.30
N ASP A 141 -4.58 -3.68 8.20
CA ASP A 141 -5.23 -4.63 9.10
C ASP A 141 -5.70 -3.93 10.40
N ASP A 142 -6.67 -4.54 11.07
CA ASP A 142 -7.21 -4.09 12.36
C ASP A 142 -7.70 -2.62 12.38
N LEU A 143 -8.47 -2.23 11.35
CA LEU A 143 -9.16 -0.94 11.32
C LEU A 143 -10.29 -0.90 12.36
N ALA A 144 -9.98 -0.52 13.59
CA ALA A 144 -10.96 -0.22 14.62
C ALA A 144 -11.03 1.30 14.81
N PHE A 145 -12.15 1.91 14.45
CA PHE A 145 -12.38 3.33 14.64
C PHE A 145 -13.48 3.57 15.68
N ASN A 146 -13.26 4.52 16.55
CA ASN A 146 -14.32 5.15 17.30
C ASN A 146 -14.90 6.30 16.47
N VAL A 147 -16.17 6.64 16.67
CA VAL A 147 -16.88 7.68 15.90
C VAL A 147 -16.19 9.05 15.97
N GLU A 148 -15.40 9.29 17.01
CA GLU A 148 -14.65 10.52 17.25
C GLU A 148 -13.18 10.44 16.79
N ASP A 149 -12.77 9.31 16.18
CA ASP A 149 -11.40 9.09 15.79
C ASP A 149 -11.02 9.99 14.60
N GLU A 150 -10.00 10.80 14.78
CA GLU A 150 -9.48 11.70 13.74
C GLU A 150 -8.99 10.93 12.51
N ASN A 151 -8.47 9.71 12.71
CA ASN A 151 -8.07 8.79 11.64
C ASN A 151 -9.26 8.35 10.78
N TYR A 152 -10.47 8.20 11.36
CA TYR A 152 -11.66 7.90 10.59
C TYR A 152 -12.04 9.04 9.64
N ARG A 153 -11.97 10.27 10.09
CA ARG A 153 -12.25 11.47 9.26
C ARG A 153 -11.22 11.58 8.14
N THR A 154 -9.96 11.36 8.46
CA THR A 154 -8.86 11.37 7.48
C THR A 154 -9.05 10.29 6.44
N LEU A 155 -9.33 9.05 6.83
CA LEU A 155 -9.59 7.96 5.91
C LEU A 155 -10.79 8.26 5.00
N LYS A 156 -11.90 8.74 5.57
CA LYS A 156 -13.08 9.14 4.81
C LYS A 156 -12.75 10.22 3.78
N SER A 157 -12.03 11.25 4.18
CA SER A 157 -11.59 12.33 3.27
C SER A 157 -10.71 11.81 2.12
N ILE A 158 -9.83 10.84 2.39
CA ILE A 158 -8.95 10.23 1.38
C ILE A 158 -9.76 9.34 0.42
N LEU A 159 -10.73 8.58 0.94
CA LEU A 159 -11.59 7.71 0.13
C LEU A 159 -12.61 8.50 -0.70
N ASP A 160 -13.14 9.60 -0.16
CA ASP A 160 -14.12 10.46 -0.83
C ASP A 160 -13.46 11.50 -1.76
N GLY A 161 -12.17 11.81 -1.55
CA GLY A 161 -11.46 12.94 -2.15
C GLY A 161 -10.73 12.68 -3.46
N ALA A 162 -10.78 11.48 -4.00
CA ALA A 162 -10.09 11.16 -5.25
C ALA A 162 -10.87 11.69 -6.47
N LEU A 163 -10.83 13.01 -6.70
CA LEU A 163 -11.23 13.63 -7.98
C LEU A 163 -10.20 13.43 -9.09
N ASP A 164 -8.98 12.95 -8.77
CA ASP A 164 -7.93 12.60 -9.73
C ASP A 164 -8.16 11.18 -10.26
N SER A 165 -9.04 11.07 -11.24
CA SER A 165 -9.41 9.83 -11.91
C SER A 165 -8.42 9.37 -13.00
N GLU A 166 -7.21 9.88 -13.04
CA GLU A 166 -6.17 9.35 -13.92
C GLU A 166 -5.62 8.05 -13.33
N GLN A 167 -5.98 6.92 -13.97
CA GLN A 167 -5.44 5.55 -13.82
C GLN A 167 -4.57 5.37 -12.57
N GLU A 168 -5.20 5.40 -11.40
CA GLU A 168 -4.47 5.20 -10.15
C GLU A 168 -3.95 3.77 -10.10
N ARG A 169 -2.64 3.61 -10.00
CA ARG A 169 -1.99 2.31 -9.74
C ARG A 169 -2.00 1.94 -8.25
N LEU A 170 -2.82 2.61 -7.46
CA LEU A 170 -3.01 2.40 -6.03
C LEU A 170 -4.49 2.22 -5.72
N LEU A 171 -4.83 1.09 -5.10
CA LEU A 171 -6.16 0.76 -4.60
C LEU A 171 -6.16 0.67 -3.08
#